data_db84b5adc75fdd137312c6efecfaeefc
#
_entry.id   db84b5adc75fdd137312c6efecfaeefc
#
_cell.length_a   1.000
_cell.length_b   1.000
_cell.length_c   1.000
_cell.angle_alpha   90.00
_cell.angle_beta   90.00
_cell.angle_gamma   90.00
#
_symmetry.space_group_name_H-M   'P 1'
#
loop_
_entity.id
_entity.type
_entity.pdbx_description
1 polymer ?
#
loop_
_entity_poly.entity_id
_entity_poly.type
_entity_poly.pdbx_seq_one_letter_code
_entity_poly.pdbx_strand_id
1 'polypeptide(L)'
;MIFPFSKAAPTPTIEDPVTQLFVDQEAGREAFTYVLHSGRTGTVHVEQVLEYNQDPKYLRDLLLYRLTLEAQKRVAESPLSKREIVRRLATSAAQLYRLLDQTNDRKSVDQVLALLQVLNCDVTWS
;
A
#
# COMPACT_ATOMS: atom_id res chain seq x y z
N MET A 1 -3.61 9.40 5.91
CA MET A 1 -3.46 8.24 6.80
C MET A 1 -4.30 7.09 6.30
N ILE A 2 -3.85 5.87 6.50
CA ILE A 2 -4.54 4.65 6.08
C ILE A 2 -4.80 3.79 7.32
N PHE A 3 -6.01 3.24 7.41
CA PHE A 3 -6.38 2.30 8.45
C PHE A 3 -7.11 1.12 7.79
N PRO A 4 -6.57 -0.12 7.91
CA PRO A 4 -7.16 -1.26 7.21
C PRO A 4 -8.46 -1.72 7.85
N PHE A 5 -9.37 -2.21 7.04
CA PHE A 5 -10.66 -2.73 7.50
C PHE A 5 -10.50 -3.87 8.50
N SER A 6 -9.45 -4.68 8.39
CA SER A 6 -9.18 -5.79 9.31
C SER A 6 -8.96 -5.34 10.77
N LYS A 7 -8.61 -4.06 10.99
CA LYS A 7 -8.41 -3.49 12.33
C LYS A 7 -9.67 -2.82 12.86
N ALA A 8 -10.72 -2.71 12.06
CA ALA A 8 -11.99 -2.14 12.48
C ALA A 8 -12.91 -3.21 13.06
N ALA A 9 -13.79 -2.84 13.98
CA ALA A 9 -14.79 -3.71 14.58
C ALA A 9 -16.15 -2.98 14.63
N PRO A 10 -17.20 -3.44 13.91
CA PRO A 10 -17.22 -4.64 13.06
C PRO A 10 -16.40 -4.49 11.77
N THR A 11 -15.85 -5.60 11.28
CA THR A 11 -15.02 -5.60 10.08
C THR A 11 -15.87 -5.51 8.82
N PRO A 12 -15.66 -4.50 7.96
CA PRO A 12 -16.29 -4.46 6.64
C PRO A 12 -15.86 -5.63 5.76
N THR A 13 -16.81 -6.14 4.98
CA THR A 13 -16.57 -7.23 4.03
C THR A 13 -17.17 -6.87 2.67
N ILE A 14 -16.90 -7.69 1.65
CA ILE A 14 -17.51 -7.50 0.33
C ILE A 14 -19.03 -7.60 0.40
N GLU A 15 -19.53 -8.47 1.28
CA GLU A 15 -20.98 -8.68 1.49
C GLU A 15 -21.61 -7.62 2.38
N ASP A 16 -20.79 -6.97 3.20
CA ASP A 16 -21.23 -5.95 4.17
C ASP A 16 -20.26 -4.76 4.13
N PRO A 17 -20.22 -4.00 3.02
CA PRO A 17 -19.28 -2.91 2.83
C PRO A 17 -19.67 -1.67 3.64
N VAL A 18 -18.70 -0.76 3.78
CA VAL A 18 -18.95 0.57 4.33
C VAL A 18 -19.81 1.37 3.34
N THR A 19 -20.94 1.87 3.83
CA THR A 19 -21.88 2.69 3.02
C THR A 19 -21.85 4.17 3.40
N GLN A 20 -21.47 4.48 4.65
CA GLN A 20 -21.40 5.87 5.14
C GLN A 20 -20.21 6.02 6.07
N LEU A 21 -19.65 7.23 6.10
CA LEU A 21 -18.53 7.59 6.94
C LEU A 21 -18.76 8.99 7.51
N PHE A 22 -18.67 9.12 8.84
CA PHE A 22 -18.89 10.40 9.53
C PHE A 22 -17.71 10.72 10.43
N VAL A 23 -17.32 11.99 10.45
CA VAL A 23 -16.44 12.49 11.52
C VAL A 23 -17.30 12.75 12.75
N ASP A 24 -16.90 12.19 13.89
CA ASP A 24 -17.62 12.36 15.15
C ASP A 24 -17.26 13.71 15.77
N GLN A 25 -18.16 14.68 15.63
CA GLN A 25 -17.96 16.02 16.14
C GLN A 25 -18.06 16.07 17.67
N GLU A 26 -18.84 15.16 18.26
CA GLU A 26 -19.03 15.12 19.72
C GLU A 26 -17.78 14.59 20.45
N ALA A 27 -17.02 13.74 19.80
CA ALA A 27 -15.77 13.22 20.34
C ALA A 27 -14.57 14.14 20.08
N GLY A 28 -14.79 15.43 19.82
CA GLY A 28 -13.72 16.39 19.58
C GLY A 28 -12.94 16.17 18.31
N ARG A 29 -13.54 15.52 17.30
CA ARG A 29 -12.93 15.14 16.04
C ARG A 29 -11.82 14.08 16.18
N GLU A 30 -11.82 13.35 17.29
CA GLU A 30 -10.82 12.33 17.57
C GLU A 30 -11.25 10.95 17.08
N ALA A 31 -12.41 10.84 16.45
CA ALA A 31 -12.95 9.58 15.96
C ALA A 31 -13.77 9.80 14.69
N PHE A 32 -13.93 8.73 13.93
CA PHE A 32 -14.92 8.68 12.86
C PHE A 32 -15.77 7.42 12.98
N THR A 33 -17.03 7.53 12.59
CA THR A 33 -17.99 6.43 12.59
C THR A 33 -18.27 5.98 11.17
N TYR A 34 -18.31 4.69 10.95
CA TYR A 34 -18.70 4.11 9.67
C TYR A 34 -19.96 3.25 9.85
N VAL A 35 -20.78 3.20 8.80
CA VAL A 35 -21.99 2.40 8.74
C VAL A 35 -21.83 1.37 7.65
N LEU A 36 -22.10 0.11 7.98
CA LEU A 36 -22.07 -0.98 7.02
C LEU A 36 -23.42 -1.12 6.32
N HIS A 37 -23.46 -1.81 5.20
CA HIS A 37 -24.69 -2.07 4.45
C HIS A 37 -25.76 -2.74 5.32
N SER A 38 -25.38 -3.60 6.25
CA SER A 38 -26.28 -4.25 7.21
C SER A 38 -26.89 -3.31 8.24
N GLY A 39 -26.42 -2.07 8.33
CA GLY A 39 -26.81 -1.11 9.35
C GLY A 39 -25.95 -1.15 10.61
N ARG A 40 -25.02 -2.10 10.73
CA ARG A 40 -24.08 -2.12 11.85
C ARG A 40 -23.15 -0.93 11.74
N THR A 41 -22.75 -0.38 12.88
CA THR A 41 -21.86 0.77 12.97
C THR A 41 -20.61 0.43 13.76
N GLY A 42 -19.53 1.11 13.43
CA GLY A 42 -18.29 1.03 14.19
C GLY A 42 -17.65 2.41 14.29
N THR A 43 -16.79 2.59 15.29
CA THR A 43 -16.07 3.84 15.51
C THR A 43 -14.58 3.55 15.56
N VAL A 44 -13.79 4.33 14.82
CA VAL A 44 -12.34 4.26 14.85
C VAL A 44 -11.82 5.55 15.46
N HIS A 45 -11.03 5.44 16.53
CA HIS A 45 -10.40 6.59 17.15
C HIS A 45 -9.10 6.95 16.43
N VAL A 46 -8.83 8.25 16.33
CA VAL A 46 -7.61 8.74 15.67
C VAL A 46 -6.35 8.11 16.26
N GLU A 47 -6.33 7.88 17.58
CA GLU A 47 -5.20 7.21 18.24
C GLU A 47 -4.90 5.83 17.64
N GLN A 48 -5.93 5.05 17.33
CA GLN A 48 -5.77 3.73 16.69
C GLN A 48 -5.13 3.85 15.30
N VAL A 49 -5.53 4.86 14.53
CA VAL A 49 -4.96 5.12 13.22
C VAL A 49 -3.51 5.54 13.33
N LEU A 50 -3.20 6.43 14.29
CA LEU A 50 -1.83 6.89 14.52
C LEU A 50 -0.91 5.76 14.98
N GLU A 51 -1.36 4.93 15.92
CA GLU A 51 -0.60 3.77 16.37
C GLU A 51 -0.30 2.82 15.21
N TYR A 52 -1.30 2.54 14.40
CA TYR A 52 -1.13 1.67 13.23
C TYR A 52 -0.13 2.25 12.24
N ASN A 53 -0.22 3.55 11.95
CA ASN A 53 0.67 4.22 11.00
C ASN A 53 2.09 4.42 11.52
N GLN A 54 2.32 4.24 12.83
CA GLN A 54 3.66 4.29 13.42
C GLN A 54 4.34 2.90 13.46
N ASP A 55 3.62 1.82 13.14
CA ASP A 55 4.18 0.48 13.09
C ASP A 55 5.24 0.40 11.97
N PRO A 56 6.52 0.10 12.29
CA PRO A 56 7.57 0.03 11.29
C PRO A 56 7.30 -0.97 10.17
N LYS A 57 6.69 -2.11 10.50
CA LYS A 57 6.33 -3.11 9.49
C LYS A 57 5.29 -2.57 8.52
N TYR A 58 4.28 -1.91 9.04
CA TYR A 58 3.24 -1.31 8.20
C TYR A 58 3.83 -0.23 7.28
N LEU A 59 4.67 0.64 7.82
CA LEU A 59 5.31 1.70 7.04
C LEU A 59 6.20 1.12 5.95
N ARG A 60 6.93 0.04 6.25
CA ARG A 60 7.73 -0.69 5.28
C ARG A 60 6.86 -1.26 4.17
N ASP A 61 5.78 -1.94 4.52
CA ASP A 61 4.88 -2.55 3.55
C ASP A 61 4.20 -1.50 2.67
N LEU A 62 3.83 -0.35 3.25
CA LEU A 62 3.28 0.77 2.51
C LEU A 62 4.30 1.35 1.53
N LEU A 63 5.55 1.52 1.97
CA LEU A 63 6.63 1.99 1.11
C LEU A 63 6.86 1.03 -0.06
N LEU A 64 6.96 -0.27 0.22
CA LEU A 64 7.09 -1.29 -0.82
C LEU A 64 5.95 -1.24 -1.82
N TYR A 65 4.73 -1.09 -1.34
CA TYR A 65 3.56 -1.00 -2.20
C TYR A 65 3.66 0.20 -3.15
N ARG A 66 3.97 1.38 -2.62
CA ARG A 66 4.12 2.61 -3.41
C ARG A 66 5.26 2.51 -4.42
N LEU A 67 6.41 1.98 -4.00
CA LEU A 67 7.55 1.79 -4.90
C LEU A 67 7.23 0.78 -6.00
N THR A 68 6.46 -0.26 -5.67
CA THR A 68 6.04 -1.26 -6.65
C THR A 68 5.11 -0.66 -7.70
N LEU A 69 4.14 0.18 -7.29
CA LEU A 69 3.26 0.87 -8.24
C LEU A 69 4.05 1.79 -9.17
N GLU A 70 5.04 2.50 -8.63
CA GLU A 70 5.92 3.35 -9.44
C GLU A 70 6.74 2.51 -10.41
N ALA A 71 7.27 1.37 -9.97
CA ALA A 71 8.01 0.46 -10.84
C ALA A 71 7.14 -0.09 -11.97
N GLN A 72 5.90 -0.48 -11.68
CA GLN A 72 4.95 -0.93 -12.71
C GLN A 72 4.73 0.16 -13.77
N LYS A 73 4.53 1.38 -13.32
CA LYS A 73 4.33 2.53 -14.22
C LYS A 73 5.56 2.76 -15.09
N ARG A 74 6.75 2.74 -14.50
CA ARG A 74 8.00 2.98 -15.21
C ARG A 74 8.32 1.87 -16.21
N VAL A 75 8.03 0.62 -15.88
CA VAL A 75 8.17 -0.50 -16.82
C VAL A 75 7.28 -0.30 -18.03
N ALA A 76 6.02 0.11 -17.83
CA ALA A 76 5.07 0.35 -18.91
C ALA A 76 5.51 1.49 -19.84
N GLU A 77 6.17 2.51 -19.29
CA GLU A 77 6.63 3.69 -20.04
C GLU A 77 8.04 3.55 -20.59
N SER A 78 8.79 2.55 -20.14
CA SER A 78 10.20 2.38 -20.51
C SER A 78 10.37 1.92 -21.95
N PRO A 79 11.37 2.44 -22.69
CA PRO A 79 11.73 1.90 -23.98
C PRO A 79 12.44 0.55 -23.89
N LEU A 80 12.87 0.14 -22.69
CA LEU A 80 13.53 -1.14 -22.49
C LEU A 80 12.52 -2.27 -22.51
N SER A 81 12.86 -3.38 -23.18
CA SER A 81 12.09 -4.60 -23.09
C SER A 81 12.26 -5.23 -21.72
N LYS A 82 11.29 -6.07 -21.30
CA LYS A 82 11.42 -6.83 -20.05
C LYS A 82 12.68 -7.70 -20.04
N ARG A 83 13.04 -8.25 -21.17
CA ARG A 83 14.26 -9.04 -21.33
C ARG A 83 15.53 -8.21 -21.03
N GLU A 84 15.57 -6.98 -21.53
CA GLU A 84 16.71 -6.08 -21.28
C GLU A 84 16.74 -5.65 -19.81
N ILE A 85 15.60 -5.39 -19.20
CA ILE A 85 15.51 -5.07 -17.77
C ILE A 85 16.05 -6.23 -16.94
N VAL A 86 15.63 -7.46 -17.24
CA VAL A 86 16.09 -8.68 -16.57
C VAL A 86 17.62 -8.80 -16.69
N ARG A 87 18.16 -8.54 -17.87
CA ARG A 87 19.61 -8.60 -18.11
C ARG A 87 20.36 -7.56 -17.26
N ARG A 88 19.88 -6.33 -17.24
CA ARG A 88 20.52 -5.23 -16.49
C ARG A 88 20.46 -5.44 -14.98
N LEU A 89 19.37 -6.06 -14.49
CA LEU A 89 19.25 -6.42 -13.09
C LEU A 89 20.03 -7.67 -12.70
N ALA A 90 20.59 -8.40 -13.69
CA ALA A 90 21.25 -9.68 -13.47
C ALA A 90 20.34 -10.67 -12.71
N THR A 91 19.09 -10.76 -13.13
CA THR A 91 18.06 -11.56 -12.47
C THR A 91 17.32 -12.44 -13.48
N SER A 92 16.16 -13.00 -13.08
CA SER A 92 15.30 -13.82 -13.94
C SER A 92 13.98 -13.12 -14.21
N ALA A 93 13.28 -13.57 -15.26
CA ALA A 93 11.93 -13.06 -15.55
C ALA A 93 10.98 -13.32 -14.38
N ALA A 94 11.07 -14.49 -13.76
CA ALA A 94 10.25 -14.83 -12.58
C ALA A 94 10.48 -13.85 -11.43
N GLN A 95 11.74 -13.48 -11.18
CA GLN A 95 12.07 -12.51 -10.13
C GLN A 95 11.56 -11.11 -10.48
N LEU A 96 11.64 -10.70 -11.74
CA LEU A 96 11.09 -9.42 -12.17
C LEU A 96 9.58 -9.36 -11.91
N TYR A 97 8.83 -10.42 -12.25
CA TYR A 97 7.39 -10.47 -11.98
C TYR A 97 7.08 -10.40 -10.49
N ARG A 98 7.90 -11.03 -9.63
CA ARG A 98 7.74 -10.93 -8.18
C ARG A 98 7.95 -9.51 -7.68
N LEU A 99 8.95 -8.80 -8.22
CA LEU A 99 9.22 -7.42 -7.85
C LEU A 99 8.08 -6.48 -8.27
N LEU A 100 7.41 -6.79 -9.38
CA LEU A 100 6.28 -5.99 -9.88
C LEU A 100 4.94 -6.38 -9.26
N ASP A 101 4.88 -7.44 -8.47
CA ASP A 101 3.65 -7.89 -7.83
C ASP A 101 3.40 -7.07 -6.56
N GLN A 102 2.40 -6.19 -6.60
CA GLN A 102 2.04 -5.31 -5.48
C GLN A 102 1.48 -6.06 -4.27
N THR A 103 1.06 -7.32 -4.44
CA THR A 103 0.56 -8.14 -3.35
C THR A 103 1.67 -8.89 -2.61
N ASN A 104 2.88 -8.90 -3.17
CA ASN A 104 4.03 -9.58 -2.57
C ASN A 104 4.78 -8.62 -1.64
N ASP A 105 4.60 -8.79 -0.33
CA ASP A 105 5.26 -8.00 0.70
C ASP A 105 6.59 -8.60 1.20
N ARG A 106 6.98 -9.76 0.65
CA ARG A 106 8.22 -10.45 1.04
C ARG A 106 9.46 -10.01 0.28
N LYS A 107 9.27 -9.24 -0.78
CA LYS A 107 10.40 -8.68 -1.54
C LYS A 107 11.12 -7.61 -0.73
N SER A 108 12.39 -7.37 -1.03
CA SER A 108 13.16 -6.34 -0.34
C SER A 108 13.00 -4.96 -1.00
N VAL A 109 13.09 -3.91 -0.18
CA VAL A 109 13.11 -2.52 -0.66
C VAL A 109 14.31 -2.31 -1.60
N ASP A 110 15.47 -2.87 -1.26
CA ASP A 110 16.69 -2.73 -2.05
C ASP A 110 16.51 -3.26 -3.48
N GLN A 111 15.82 -4.39 -3.64
CA GLN A 111 15.59 -4.98 -4.95
C GLN A 111 14.66 -4.09 -5.80
N VAL A 112 13.62 -3.52 -5.19
CA VAL A 112 12.71 -2.61 -5.91
C VAL A 112 13.44 -1.32 -6.28
N LEU A 113 14.27 -0.79 -5.40
CA LEU A 113 15.09 0.39 -5.69
C LEU A 113 16.06 0.13 -6.83
N ALA A 114 16.71 -1.06 -6.88
CA ALA A 114 17.58 -1.44 -7.98
C ALA A 114 16.84 -1.47 -9.31
N LEU A 115 15.60 -1.98 -9.31
CA LEU A 115 14.74 -1.96 -10.50
C LEU A 115 14.46 -0.53 -10.95
N LEU A 116 14.10 0.36 -10.03
CA LEU A 116 13.84 1.77 -10.35
C LEU A 116 15.07 2.45 -10.92
N GLN A 117 16.27 2.14 -10.43
CA GLN A 117 17.52 2.68 -10.98
C GLN A 117 17.74 2.23 -12.42
N VAL A 118 17.48 0.96 -12.74
CA VAL A 118 17.60 0.45 -14.11
C VAL A 118 16.61 1.17 -15.03
N LEU A 119 15.48 1.59 -14.52
CA LEU A 119 14.46 2.33 -15.26
C LEU A 119 14.74 3.84 -15.30
N ASN A 120 15.92 4.28 -14.86
CA ASN A 120 16.31 5.69 -14.79
C ASN A 120 15.35 6.55 -13.97
N CYS A 121 14.84 5.98 -12.88
CA CYS A 121 13.97 6.69 -11.96
C CYS A 121 14.77 7.20 -10.77
N ASP A 122 14.81 8.51 -10.58
CA ASP A 122 15.41 9.12 -9.40
C ASP A 122 14.43 9.02 -8.23
N VAL A 123 14.89 8.43 -7.14
CA VAL A 123 14.12 8.34 -5.91
C VAL A 123 14.48 9.51 -5.02
N THR A 124 13.54 10.44 -4.86
CA THR A 124 13.71 11.57 -3.94
C THR A 124 12.93 11.33 -2.67
N TRP A 125 13.59 11.56 -1.55
CA TRP A 125 13.00 11.44 -0.22
C TRP A 125 12.54 12.82 0.23
N SER A 126 11.24 12.99 0.25
CA SER A 126 10.64 14.24 0.73
C SER A 126 9.54 13.98 1.75
#